data_86530536711eeee9c71423a36683c75c
#
_entry.id   86530536711eeee9c71423a36683c75c
#
_cell.length_a   1.000
_cell.length_b   1.000
_cell.length_c   1.000
_cell.angle_alpha   90.00
_cell.angle_beta   90.00
_cell.angle_gamma   90.00
#
_symmetry.space_group_name_H-M   'P 1'
#
loop_
_entity.id
_entity.type
_entity.pdbx_description
1 polymer ?
#
loop_
_entity_poly.entity_id
_entity_poly.type
_entity_poly.pdbx_seq_one_letter_code
_entity_poly.pdbx_strand_id
1 'polypeptide(L)'
;MAINSVRNDVVSKNESFQCLALACIANVGGAEFAESLAGDVVNILLSTTIRPLVRKKAALCLLRLFRKMPEILNPEEFSAKMAYLLEEKDLGICLAVVTLLDGIVSVGDYRGYENCVSPLVSLLERVVKNRDVLPEYLYYGIPAPWLQARIMRVLRKFPTPEDAETLGAELAILKKILTGTEKVANVNKNNALNAVLFEVIALTTSLEFSNELLDQCATQLGEFARNTKEPNVRYLGLSALVRLASSPDTLEAVKPLRETIVEALRSADVSIRKRSLGLLFAMCDHTNAREIVGDLLQYVEDRDDDYEIQEELVLKCMILAERFSENDRLWYASVAMQMIDKLGDGDYDVISDDVWFRLVQVVTNDPSLHAPAAKLALGRLLGGAKAAAEKNKENNGMNGYDNVLGDTNGSSTADGGGADVVDFFGQASATQRQQQAPQSQGVRVRETPPHDMLLKSAGYMLGEFGY
;
A
#
# COMPACT_ATOMS: atom_id res chain seq x y z
N MET A 1 25.78 -43.78 -2.09
CA MET A 1 26.81 -43.48 -1.05
C MET A 1 26.53 -42.15 -0.33
N ALA A 2 26.33 -41.04 -1.00
CA ALA A 2 26.13 -39.72 -0.34
C ALA A 2 24.96 -39.69 0.66
N ILE A 3 23.78 -40.25 0.32
CA ILE A 3 22.61 -40.24 1.20
C ILE A 3 22.90 -40.98 2.52
N ASN A 4 23.59 -42.13 2.49
CA ASN A 4 23.91 -42.87 3.71
C ASN A 4 24.90 -42.15 4.59
N SER A 5 25.87 -41.42 4.00
CA SER A 5 26.81 -40.57 4.74
C SER A 5 26.09 -39.47 5.47
N VAL A 6 25.22 -38.73 4.75
CA VAL A 6 24.39 -37.66 5.33
C VAL A 6 23.43 -38.22 6.40
N ARG A 7 22.83 -39.41 6.20
CA ARG A 7 22.00 -40.04 7.22
C ARG A 7 22.76 -40.34 8.51
N ASN A 8 24.01 -40.84 8.42
CA ASN A 8 24.84 -41.06 9.60
C ASN A 8 25.09 -39.75 10.40
N ASP A 9 25.29 -38.65 9.68
CA ASP A 9 25.46 -37.32 10.33
C ASP A 9 24.15 -36.80 10.92
N VAL A 10 23.01 -37.06 10.28
CA VAL A 10 21.65 -36.71 10.80
C VAL A 10 21.37 -37.43 12.13
N VAL A 11 21.71 -38.69 12.26
CA VAL A 11 21.49 -39.50 13.50
C VAL A 11 22.62 -39.38 14.51
N SER A 12 23.68 -38.62 14.21
CA SER A 12 24.81 -38.39 15.10
C SER A 12 24.38 -37.72 16.41
N LYS A 13 25.10 -37.98 17.50
CA LYS A 13 24.95 -37.28 18.77
C LYS A 13 25.56 -35.87 18.75
N ASN A 14 26.33 -35.55 17.73
CA ASN A 14 27.00 -34.26 17.60
C ASN A 14 26.08 -33.24 16.94
N GLU A 15 25.72 -32.18 17.66
CA GLU A 15 24.83 -31.11 17.20
C GLU A 15 25.34 -30.42 15.92
N SER A 16 26.67 -30.23 15.82
CA SER A 16 27.28 -29.58 14.64
C SER A 16 27.12 -30.44 13.38
N PHE A 17 27.28 -31.75 13.50
CA PHE A 17 27.08 -32.70 12.40
C PHE A 17 25.62 -32.76 11.98
N GLN A 18 24.70 -32.86 12.93
CA GLN A 18 23.27 -32.79 12.65
C GLN A 18 22.89 -31.48 11.93
N CYS A 19 23.37 -30.33 12.41
CA CYS A 19 23.12 -29.04 11.80
C CYS A 19 23.68 -28.91 10.38
N LEU A 20 24.87 -29.46 10.14
CA LEU A 20 25.50 -29.47 8.81
C LEU A 20 24.78 -30.40 7.85
N ALA A 21 24.41 -31.61 8.31
CA ALA A 21 23.64 -32.57 7.54
C ALA A 21 22.29 -32.00 7.11
N LEU A 22 21.53 -31.38 8.04
CA LEU A 22 20.26 -30.72 7.74
C LEU A 22 20.43 -29.57 6.73
N ALA A 23 21.52 -28.79 6.83
CA ALA A 23 21.81 -27.74 5.87
C ALA A 23 22.16 -28.32 4.47
N CYS A 24 22.92 -29.42 4.44
CA CYS A 24 23.22 -30.15 3.21
C CYS A 24 21.95 -30.64 2.53
N ILE A 25 21.08 -31.34 3.26
CA ILE A 25 19.79 -31.84 2.77
C ILE A 25 18.93 -30.69 2.22
N ALA A 26 18.81 -29.60 2.96
CA ALA A 26 18.01 -28.46 2.56
C ALA A 26 18.49 -27.76 1.28
N ASN A 27 19.81 -27.65 1.08
CA ASN A 27 20.38 -26.86 -0.02
C ASN A 27 20.66 -27.71 -1.27
N VAL A 28 21.20 -28.91 -1.09
CA VAL A 28 21.67 -29.78 -2.16
C VAL A 28 20.67 -30.91 -2.46
N GLY A 29 19.89 -31.36 -1.47
CA GLY A 29 18.97 -32.49 -1.61
C GLY A 29 17.95 -32.31 -2.73
N GLY A 30 17.85 -33.31 -3.62
CA GLY A 30 16.80 -33.48 -4.62
C GLY A 30 15.67 -34.38 -4.11
N ALA A 31 14.82 -34.88 -5.02
CA ALA A 31 13.73 -35.82 -4.71
C ALA A 31 14.19 -37.08 -3.98
N GLU A 32 15.29 -37.70 -4.42
CA GLU A 32 15.87 -38.89 -3.78
C GLU A 32 16.24 -38.66 -2.29
N PHE A 33 16.73 -37.43 -1.96
CA PHE A 33 17.01 -37.06 -0.57
C PHE A 33 15.73 -36.85 0.22
N ALA A 34 14.71 -36.26 -0.40
CA ALA A 34 13.40 -36.06 0.22
C ALA A 34 12.76 -37.43 0.57
N GLU A 35 12.66 -38.33 -0.39
CA GLU A 35 12.12 -39.67 -0.16
C GLU A 35 12.89 -40.48 0.91
N SER A 36 14.23 -40.38 0.87
CA SER A 36 15.07 -41.22 1.75
C SER A 36 15.19 -40.67 3.17
N LEU A 37 15.20 -39.33 3.36
CA LEU A 37 15.61 -38.70 4.60
C LEU A 37 14.52 -37.89 5.29
N ALA A 38 13.38 -37.61 4.66
CA ALA A 38 12.32 -36.82 5.26
C ALA A 38 11.82 -37.39 6.58
N GLY A 39 11.68 -38.74 6.66
CA GLY A 39 11.29 -39.44 7.90
C GLY A 39 12.31 -39.21 9.04
N ASP A 40 13.62 -39.26 8.73
CA ASP A 40 14.65 -38.99 9.73
C ASP A 40 14.62 -37.54 10.22
N VAL A 41 14.36 -36.59 9.32
CA VAL A 41 14.24 -35.19 9.67
C VAL A 41 12.98 -34.92 10.49
N VAL A 42 11.84 -35.57 10.19
CA VAL A 42 10.62 -35.52 11.01
C VAL A 42 10.89 -36.05 12.41
N ASN A 43 11.60 -37.16 12.55
CA ASN A 43 11.96 -37.74 13.86
C ASN A 43 12.82 -36.77 14.68
N ILE A 44 13.78 -36.08 14.07
CA ILE A 44 14.55 -35.01 14.74
C ILE A 44 13.64 -33.89 15.25
N LEU A 45 12.72 -33.42 14.42
CA LEU A 45 11.81 -32.32 14.80
C LEU A 45 10.93 -32.70 15.98
N LEU A 46 10.43 -33.92 16.01
CA LEU A 46 9.52 -34.43 17.07
C LEU A 46 10.26 -34.78 18.37
N SER A 47 11.55 -35.09 18.30
CA SER A 47 12.31 -35.54 19.47
C SER A 47 12.56 -34.41 20.48
N THR A 48 12.04 -34.59 21.70
CA THR A 48 12.25 -33.64 22.82
C THR A 48 13.66 -33.73 23.42
N THR A 49 14.43 -34.77 23.11
CA THR A 49 15.80 -34.96 23.60
C THR A 49 16.84 -34.23 22.77
N ILE A 50 16.48 -33.82 21.55
CA ILE A 50 17.35 -33.08 20.64
C ILE A 50 17.29 -31.60 20.95
N ARG A 51 18.44 -30.93 20.85
CA ARG A 51 18.56 -29.51 21.15
C ARG A 51 17.66 -28.63 20.27
N PRO A 52 17.10 -27.53 20.80
CA PRO A 52 16.20 -26.65 20.08
C PRO A 52 16.77 -26.14 18.74
N LEU A 53 18.08 -25.83 18.67
CA LEU A 53 18.72 -25.37 17.44
C LEU A 53 18.59 -26.38 16.29
N VAL A 54 18.81 -27.66 16.58
CA VAL A 54 18.72 -28.72 15.57
C VAL A 54 17.27 -28.92 15.13
N ARG A 55 16.33 -28.92 16.09
CA ARG A 55 14.88 -29.01 15.80
C ARG A 55 14.39 -27.86 14.92
N LYS A 56 14.82 -26.60 15.21
CA LYS A 56 14.54 -25.43 14.35
C LYS A 56 15.01 -25.64 12.92
N LYS A 57 16.26 -26.13 12.76
CA LYS A 57 16.83 -26.45 11.44
C LYS A 57 16.10 -27.59 10.74
N ALA A 58 15.65 -28.60 11.50
CA ALA A 58 14.86 -29.70 10.93
C ALA A 58 13.51 -29.20 10.35
N ALA A 59 12.79 -28.33 11.05
CA ALA A 59 11.55 -27.73 10.53
C ALA A 59 11.79 -26.96 9.22
N LEU A 60 12.85 -26.14 9.16
CA LEU A 60 13.19 -25.39 7.95
C LEU A 60 13.71 -26.28 6.81
N CYS A 61 14.41 -27.38 7.16
CA CYS A 61 14.82 -28.41 6.20
C CYS A 61 13.59 -29.10 5.58
N LEU A 62 12.62 -29.50 6.39
CA LEU A 62 11.36 -30.09 5.92
C LEU A 62 10.62 -29.15 4.96
N LEU A 63 10.57 -27.85 5.26
CA LEU A 63 9.98 -26.85 4.36
C LEU A 63 10.67 -26.85 2.98
N ARG A 64 11.99 -26.95 2.95
CA ARG A 64 12.74 -26.99 1.70
C ARG A 64 12.48 -28.28 0.92
N LEU A 65 12.41 -29.41 1.60
CA LEU A 65 12.08 -30.71 1.00
C LEU A 65 10.64 -30.72 0.48
N PHE A 66 9.68 -30.26 1.27
CA PHE A 66 8.28 -30.14 0.87
C PHE A 66 8.08 -29.29 -0.40
N ARG A 67 8.81 -28.18 -0.53
CA ARG A 67 8.74 -27.36 -1.75
C ARG A 67 9.25 -28.06 -3.00
N LYS A 68 10.12 -29.07 -2.84
CA LYS A 68 10.64 -29.87 -3.95
C LYS A 68 9.75 -31.09 -4.25
N MET A 69 9.14 -31.63 -3.20
CA MET A 69 8.30 -32.84 -3.27
C MET A 69 7.20 -32.74 -2.19
N PRO A 70 6.03 -32.19 -2.53
CA PRO A 70 4.95 -31.98 -1.56
C PRO A 70 4.42 -33.29 -0.92
N GLU A 71 4.50 -34.40 -1.63
CA GLU A 71 3.96 -35.70 -1.20
C GLU A 71 4.67 -36.27 0.04
N ILE A 72 5.85 -35.77 0.44
CA ILE A 72 6.60 -36.26 1.60
C ILE A 72 5.92 -35.99 2.94
N LEU A 73 5.00 -35.03 3.00
CA LEU A 73 4.25 -34.68 4.19
C LEU A 73 2.75 -34.88 3.92
N ASN A 74 2.30 -36.13 4.11
CA ASN A 74 0.86 -36.45 4.00
C ASN A 74 0.09 -35.74 5.14
N PRO A 75 -0.95 -34.91 4.84
CA PRO A 75 -1.76 -34.24 5.85
C PRO A 75 -2.36 -35.19 6.89
N GLU A 76 -2.85 -36.38 6.48
CA GLU A 76 -3.47 -37.37 7.38
C GLU A 76 -2.52 -37.84 8.49
N GLU A 77 -1.23 -37.93 8.20
CA GLU A 77 -0.23 -38.38 9.16
C GLU A 77 0.49 -37.24 9.88
N PHE A 78 0.65 -36.11 9.19
CA PHE A 78 1.51 -35.02 9.66
C PHE A 78 0.76 -33.90 10.40
N SER A 79 -0.55 -33.71 10.15
CA SER A 79 -1.32 -32.63 10.78
C SER A 79 -1.39 -32.75 12.30
N ALA A 80 -1.60 -33.95 12.84
CA ALA A 80 -1.61 -34.16 14.30
C ALA A 80 -0.23 -33.89 14.94
N LYS A 81 0.86 -34.25 14.22
CA LYS A 81 2.24 -33.95 14.65
C LYS A 81 2.49 -32.46 14.64
N MET A 82 1.96 -31.75 13.63
CA MET A 82 2.06 -30.30 13.50
C MET A 82 1.34 -29.60 14.64
N ALA A 83 0.10 -29.97 14.93
CA ALA A 83 -0.68 -29.44 16.05
C ALA A 83 0.06 -29.61 17.39
N TYR A 84 0.60 -30.80 17.66
CA TYR A 84 1.43 -31.07 18.85
C TYR A 84 2.67 -30.15 18.93
N LEU A 85 3.36 -29.91 17.80
CA LEU A 85 4.55 -29.06 17.77
C LEU A 85 4.25 -27.57 18.01
N LEU A 86 3.02 -27.12 17.75
CA LEU A 86 2.57 -25.74 18.04
C LEU A 86 2.41 -25.48 19.55
N GLU A 87 2.25 -26.54 20.36
CA GLU A 87 2.16 -26.44 21.83
C GLU A 87 3.53 -26.37 22.52
N GLU A 88 4.63 -26.42 21.75
CA GLU A 88 5.99 -26.42 22.27
C GLU A 88 6.29 -25.14 23.10
N LYS A 89 7.14 -25.29 24.12
CA LYS A 89 7.53 -24.19 25.01
C LYS A 89 8.51 -23.20 24.37
N ASP A 90 9.47 -23.71 23.59
CA ASP A 90 10.48 -22.89 22.90
C ASP A 90 9.84 -22.14 21.75
N LEU A 91 9.72 -20.81 21.89
CA LEU A 91 9.09 -19.96 20.86
C LEU A 91 9.88 -19.92 19.54
N GLY A 92 11.18 -20.24 19.56
CA GLY A 92 11.96 -20.34 18.34
C GLY A 92 11.64 -21.63 17.57
N ILE A 93 11.32 -22.75 18.26
CA ILE A 93 10.78 -23.94 17.60
C ILE A 93 9.40 -23.62 17.04
N CYS A 94 8.52 -23.01 17.84
CA CYS A 94 7.21 -22.59 17.36
C CYS A 94 7.30 -21.71 16.09
N LEU A 95 8.21 -20.75 16.04
CA LEU A 95 8.41 -19.91 14.85
C LEU A 95 8.84 -20.73 13.62
N ALA A 96 9.72 -21.71 13.80
CA ALA A 96 10.15 -22.58 12.71
C ALA A 96 9.02 -23.50 12.24
N VAL A 97 8.22 -24.02 13.17
CA VAL A 97 7.05 -24.87 12.88
C VAL A 97 5.93 -24.08 12.20
N VAL A 98 5.61 -22.87 12.69
CA VAL A 98 4.65 -21.97 12.04
C VAL A 98 5.13 -21.58 10.64
N THR A 99 6.46 -21.43 10.45
CA THR A 99 7.03 -21.16 9.11
C THR A 99 6.91 -22.36 8.18
N LEU A 100 7.05 -23.58 8.70
CA LEU A 100 6.81 -24.81 7.95
C LEU A 100 5.34 -24.92 7.55
N LEU A 101 4.42 -24.72 8.48
CA LEU A 101 2.97 -24.73 8.23
C LEU A 101 2.56 -23.65 7.21
N ASP A 102 3.10 -22.43 7.34
CA ASP A 102 2.90 -21.34 6.38
C ASP A 102 3.29 -21.77 4.96
N GLY A 103 4.43 -22.44 4.83
CA GLY A 103 4.90 -22.95 3.54
C GLY A 103 4.04 -24.07 2.98
N ILE A 104 3.58 -24.99 3.82
CA ILE A 104 2.70 -26.09 3.42
C ILE A 104 1.37 -25.53 2.89
N VAL A 105 0.70 -24.69 3.67
CA VAL A 105 -0.59 -24.10 3.32
C VAL A 105 -0.50 -23.11 2.13
N SER A 106 0.70 -22.55 1.85
CA SER A 106 0.89 -21.64 0.71
C SER A 106 1.06 -22.35 -0.63
N VAL A 107 1.61 -23.55 -0.63
CA VAL A 107 1.91 -24.33 -1.85
C VAL A 107 0.78 -25.31 -2.14
N GLY A 108 0.22 -25.91 -1.09
CA GLY A 108 -0.88 -26.85 -1.14
C GLY A 108 -2.23 -26.19 -0.81
N ASP A 109 -3.03 -26.94 -0.07
CA ASP A 109 -4.31 -26.48 0.46
C ASP A 109 -4.22 -26.48 2.01
N TYR A 110 -5.05 -25.66 2.67
CA TYR A 110 -5.21 -25.72 4.14
C TYR A 110 -5.90 -27.00 4.60
N ARG A 111 -6.60 -27.69 3.66
CA ARG A 111 -7.34 -28.92 3.94
C ARG A 111 -6.45 -30.01 4.54
N GLY A 112 -6.95 -30.57 5.63
CA GLY A 112 -6.21 -31.56 6.41
C GLY A 112 -5.32 -30.99 7.52
N TYR A 113 -5.18 -29.64 7.61
CA TYR A 113 -4.45 -28.94 8.67
C TYR A 113 -5.35 -28.07 9.54
N GLU A 114 -6.68 -28.17 9.44
CA GLU A 114 -7.66 -27.38 10.19
C GLU A 114 -7.48 -27.55 11.72
N ASN A 115 -7.02 -28.74 12.14
CA ASN A 115 -6.70 -29.02 13.53
C ASN A 115 -5.56 -28.17 14.12
N CYS A 116 -4.80 -27.47 13.26
CA CYS A 116 -3.76 -26.55 13.71
C CYS A 116 -4.29 -25.17 14.12
N VAL A 117 -5.53 -24.80 13.76
CA VAL A 117 -6.09 -23.47 14.00
C VAL A 117 -6.20 -23.17 15.51
N SER A 118 -6.83 -24.06 16.30
CA SER A 118 -6.97 -23.87 17.74
C SER A 118 -5.61 -23.80 18.47
N PRO A 119 -4.61 -24.66 18.21
CA PRO A 119 -3.25 -24.50 18.74
C PRO A 119 -2.57 -23.20 18.32
N LEU A 120 -2.78 -22.70 17.09
CA LEU A 120 -2.23 -21.42 16.64
C LEU A 120 -2.84 -20.23 17.42
N VAL A 121 -4.15 -20.22 17.62
CA VAL A 121 -4.85 -19.20 18.42
C VAL A 121 -4.37 -19.23 19.86
N SER A 122 -4.24 -20.42 20.47
CA SER A 122 -3.71 -20.61 21.82
C SER A 122 -2.26 -20.13 21.96
N LEU A 123 -1.42 -20.41 20.97
CA LEU A 123 -0.04 -19.93 20.92
C LEU A 123 0.01 -18.39 20.81
N LEU A 124 -0.83 -17.79 19.95
CA LEU A 124 -0.94 -16.35 19.82
C LEU A 124 -1.39 -15.71 21.15
N GLU A 125 -2.38 -16.29 21.81
CA GLU A 125 -2.86 -15.83 23.11
C GLU A 125 -1.76 -15.86 24.17
N ARG A 126 -1.00 -16.97 24.24
CA ARG A 126 0.13 -17.13 25.16
C ARG A 126 1.16 -16.03 24.97
N VAL A 127 1.53 -15.73 23.72
CA VAL A 127 2.52 -14.71 23.38
C VAL A 127 1.98 -13.31 23.66
N VAL A 128 0.77 -12.97 23.22
CA VAL A 128 0.16 -11.63 23.40
C VAL A 128 -0.10 -11.31 24.89
N LYS A 129 -0.41 -12.34 25.70
CA LYS A 129 -0.54 -12.19 27.16
C LYS A 129 0.80 -12.22 27.90
N ASN A 130 1.92 -12.33 27.18
CA ASN A 130 3.29 -12.43 27.70
C ASN A 130 3.44 -13.53 28.78
N ARG A 131 2.76 -14.67 28.58
CA ARG A 131 2.82 -15.82 29.48
C ARG A 131 4.02 -16.69 29.11
N ASP A 132 4.94 -16.89 30.04
CA ASP A 132 6.12 -17.74 29.87
C ASP A 132 7.03 -17.35 28.70
N VAL A 133 7.08 -16.06 28.33
CA VAL A 133 7.97 -15.56 27.30
C VAL A 133 9.33 -15.21 27.90
N LEU A 134 10.37 -15.91 27.48
CA LEU A 134 11.71 -15.66 27.94
C LEU A 134 12.24 -14.29 27.44
N PRO A 135 13.12 -13.62 28.21
CA PRO A 135 13.66 -12.31 27.83
C PRO A 135 14.33 -12.25 26.47
N GLU A 136 14.91 -13.35 26.00
CA GLU A 136 15.54 -13.48 24.69
C GLU A 136 14.57 -13.33 23.49
N TYR A 137 13.26 -13.55 23.74
CA TYR A 137 12.19 -13.38 22.74
C TYR A 137 11.49 -12.03 22.86
N LEU A 138 11.93 -11.14 23.75
CA LEU A 138 11.42 -9.78 23.85
C LEU A 138 12.17 -8.84 22.91
N TYR A 139 11.48 -8.23 21.98
CA TYR A 139 12.05 -7.18 21.13
C TYR A 139 11.53 -5.81 21.57
N TYR A 140 12.39 -5.01 22.18
CA TYR A 140 12.03 -3.72 22.79
C TYR A 140 10.79 -3.82 23.73
N GLY A 141 10.66 -4.94 24.46
CA GLY A 141 9.57 -5.21 25.37
C GLY A 141 8.30 -5.80 24.73
N ILE A 142 8.31 -6.03 23.41
CA ILE A 142 7.22 -6.70 22.70
C ILE A 142 7.54 -8.20 22.63
N PRO A 143 6.60 -9.08 23.08
CA PRO A 143 6.84 -10.52 23.06
C PRO A 143 6.82 -11.08 21.64
N ALA A 144 7.92 -11.64 21.19
CA ALA A 144 8.08 -12.38 19.92
C ALA A 144 7.26 -11.79 18.73
N PRO A 145 7.46 -10.54 18.32
CA PRO A 145 6.61 -9.87 17.31
C PRO A 145 6.61 -10.59 15.97
N TRP A 146 7.72 -11.19 15.56
CA TRP A 146 7.80 -12.00 14.33
C TRP A 146 6.94 -13.25 14.38
N LEU A 147 6.85 -13.90 15.55
CA LEU A 147 5.99 -15.07 15.75
C LEU A 147 4.52 -14.65 15.71
N GLN A 148 4.14 -13.56 16.38
CA GLN A 148 2.78 -13.00 16.31
C GLN A 148 2.37 -12.73 14.87
N ALA A 149 3.19 -11.98 14.12
CA ALA A 149 2.92 -11.66 12.72
C ALA A 149 2.81 -12.92 11.85
N ARG A 150 3.68 -13.91 12.08
CA ARG A 150 3.65 -15.16 11.31
C ARG A 150 2.41 -15.99 11.60
N ILE A 151 2.00 -16.11 12.86
CA ILE A 151 0.77 -16.84 13.24
C ILE A 151 -0.43 -16.21 12.54
N MET A 152 -0.60 -14.89 12.61
CA MET A 152 -1.72 -14.19 11.98
C MET A 152 -1.75 -14.34 10.46
N ARG A 153 -0.57 -14.36 9.80
CA ARG A 153 -0.47 -14.67 8.36
C ARG A 153 -0.94 -16.07 8.03
N VAL A 154 -0.62 -17.03 8.87
CA VAL A 154 -1.05 -18.43 8.68
C VAL A 154 -2.54 -18.56 8.90
N LEU A 155 -3.07 -18.01 10.01
CA LEU A 155 -4.52 -18.03 10.32
C LEU A 155 -5.35 -17.47 9.15
N ARG A 156 -4.90 -16.40 8.51
CA ARG A 156 -5.56 -15.78 7.35
C ARG A 156 -5.72 -16.71 6.14
N LYS A 157 -5.00 -17.83 6.08
CA LYS A 157 -5.10 -18.80 4.99
C LYS A 157 -6.12 -19.91 5.28
N PHE A 158 -6.59 -19.99 6.50
CA PHE A 158 -7.67 -20.87 6.90
C PHE A 158 -9.01 -20.15 6.81
N PRO A 159 -10.11 -20.88 6.61
CA PRO A 159 -11.43 -20.31 6.77
C PRO A 159 -11.66 -19.87 8.23
N THR A 160 -12.64 -19.05 8.43
CA THR A 160 -13.06 -18.65 9.78
C THR A 160 -13.38 -19.88 10.62
N PRO A 161 -12.88 -19.96 11.88
CA PRO A 161 -13.16 -21.11 12.74
C PRO A 161 -14.66 -21.30 12.95
N GLU A 162 -15.14 -22.52 12.77
CA GLU A 162 -16.54 -22.89 13.06
C GLU A 162 -16.79 -23.03 14.57
N ASP A 163 -15.74 -23.34 15.32
CA ASP A 163 -15.80 -23.45 16.77
C ASP A 163 -15.87 -22.07 17.43
N ALA A 164 -16.98 -21.83 18.16
CA ALA A 164 -17.25 -20.54 18.78
C ALA A 164 -16.22 -20.17 19.88
N GLU A 165 -15.61 -21.16 20.55
CA GLU A 165 -14.58 -20.89 21.57
C GLU A 165 -13.29 -20.38 20.92
N THR A 166 -12.81 -21.06 19.89
CA THR A 166 -11.61 -20.67 19.13
C THR A 166 -11.81 -19.30 18.47
N LEU A 167 -12.96 -19.07 17.81
CA LEU A 167 -13.29 -17.79 17.19
C LEU A 167 -13.36 -16.66 18.23
N GLY A 168 -14.03 -16.92 19.36
CA GLY A 168 -14.13 -15.94 20.44
C GLY A 168 -12.77 -15.56 21.05
N ALA A 169 -11.89 -16.53 21.21
CA ALA A 169 -10.51 -16.31 21.66
C ALA A 169 -9.71 -15.48 20.64
N GLU A 170 -9.82 -15.82 19.36
CA GLU A 170 -9.15 -15.09 18.27
C GLU A 170 -9.59 -13.62 18.24
N LEU A 171 -10.90 -13.34 18.21
CA LEU A 171 -11.45 -11.99 18.21
C LEU A 171 -11.04 -11.19 19.46
N ALA A 172 -11.02 -11.81 20.65
CA ALA A 172 -10.57 -11.15 21.87
C ALA A 172 -9.09 -10.75 21.83
N ILE A 173 -8.23 -11.59 21.20
CA ILE A 173 -6.81 -11.29 21.02
C ILE A 173 -6.63 -10.13 20.03
N LEU A 174 -7.33 -10.16 18.89
CA LEU A 174 -7.27 -9.09 17.88
C LEU A 174 -7.73 -7.76 18.49
N LYS A 175 -8.86 -7.74 19.19
CA LYS A 175 -9.35 -6.55 19.90
C LYS A 175 -8.33 -6.03 20.91
N LYS A 176 -7.69 -6.91 21.68
CA LYS A 176 -6.67 -6.52 22.65
C LYS A 176 -5.47 -5.84 21.99
N ILE A 177 -4.98 -6.35 20.84
CA ILE A 177 -3.86 -5.75 20.13
C ILE A 177 -4.26 -4.39 19.54
N LEU A 178 -5.43 -4.30 18.91
CA LEU A 178 -5.95 -3.05 18.33
C LEU A 178 -6.12 -1.93 19.37
N THR A 179 -6.64 -2.26 20.55
CA THR A 179 -6.87 -1.28 21.61
C THR A 179 -5.61 -0.95 22.43
N GLY A 180 -4.60 -1.81 22.40
CA GLY A 180 -3.35 -1.66 23.13
C GLY A 180 -2.27 -0.84 22.43
N THR A 181 -2.59 -0.22 21.30
CA THR A 181 -1.60 0.55 20.49
C THR A 181 -1.38 1.93 21.10
N GLU A 182 -0.29 2.08 21.84
CA GLU A 182 0.19 3.39 22.33
C GLU A 182 1.26 3.94 21.38
N LYS A 183 1.24 5.26 21.14
CA LYS A 183 2.30 5.95 20.41
C LYS A 183 3.58 5.92 21.24
N VAL A 184 4.61 5.23 20.74
CA VAL A 184 5.88 5.03 21.45
C VAL A 184 6.98 5.84 20.80
N ALA A 185 7.77 6.56 21.60
CA ALA A 185 8.87 7.37 21.11
C ALA A 185 10.04 6.55 20.50
N ASN A 186 10.21 5.29 20.93
CA ASN A 186 11.24 4.41 20.39
C ASN A 186 10.85 3.87 19.00
N VAL A 187 11.62 4.25 17.97
CA VAL A 187 11.34 3.90 16.55
C VAL A 187 11.28 2.38 16.34
N ASN A 188 12.22 1.62 16.92
CA ASN A 188 12.24 0.17 16.72
C ASN A 188 11.05 -0.53 17.38
N LYS A 189 10.67 -0.07 18.57
CA LYS A 189 9.45 -0.55 19.24
C LYS A 189 8.22 -0.21 18.41
N ASN A 190 8.12 1.03 17.94
CA ASN A 190 7.00 1.49 17.11
C ASN A 190 6.89 0.67 15.81
N ASN A 191 8.00 0.42 15.12
CA ASN A 191 8.02 -0.39 13.91
C ASN A 191 7.55 -1.82 14.14
N ALA A 192 7.95 -2.44 15.26
CA ALA A 192 7.51 -3.80 15.59
C ALA A 192 6.01 -3.85 15.97
N LEU A 193 5.52 -2.85 16.72
CA LEU A 193 4.09 -2.72 17.01
C LEU A 193 3.27 -2.53 15.73
N ASN A 194 3.72 -1.64 14.85
CA ASN A 194 3.05 -1.39 13.57
C ASN A 194 3.03 -2.66 12.70
N ALA A 195 4.13 -3.43 12.67
CA ALA A 195 4.18 -4.68 11.91
C ALA A 195 3.15 -5.70 12.42
N VAL A 196 3.03 -5.86 13.74
CA VAL A 196 2.00 -6.71 14.35
C VAL A 196 0.60 -6.18 14.05
N LEU A 197 0.39 -4.87 14.18
CA LEU A 197 -0.90 -4.21 13.95
C LEU A 197 -1.37 -4.36 12.50
N PHE A 198 -0.48 -4.22 11.50
CA PHE A 198 -0.83 -4.47 10.10
C PHE A 198 -1.29 -5.92 9.85
N GLU A 199 -0.70 -6.90 10.52
CA GLU A 199 -1.15 -8.29 10.39
C GLU A 199 -2.49 -8.54 11.11
N VAL A 200 -2.73 -7.88 12.26
CA VAL A 200 -4.04 -7.90 12.92
C VAL A 200 -5.11 -7.35 11.98
N ILE A 201 -4.88 -6.17 11.41
CA ILE A 201 -5.82 -5.55 10.48
C ILE A 201 -6.07 -6.45 9.27
N ALA A 202 -5.01 -7.04 8.72
CA ALA A 202 -5.13 -7.94 7.58
C ALA A 202 -5.90 -9.22 7.92
N LEU A 203 -5.74 -9.77 9.12
CA LEU A 203 -6.51 -10.94 9.59
C LEU A 203 -7.97 -10.54 9.86
N THR A 204 -8.22 -9.46 10.59
CA THR A 204 -9.59 -8.95 10.86
C THR A 204 -10.36 -8.71 9.56
N THR A 205 -9.69 -8.18 8.53
CA THR A 205 -10.31 -7.93 7.21
C THR A 205 -10.66 -9.24 6.48
N SER A 206 -9.95 -10.33 6.74
CA SER A 206 -10.24 -11.64 6.14
C SER A 206 -11.32 -12.45 6.89
N LEU A 207 -11.57 -12.09 8.14
CA LEU A 207 -12.64 -12.65 8.94
C LEU A 207 -13.92 -11.84 8.62
N GLU A 208 -14.91 -12.46 8.02
CA GLU A 208 -16.18 -11.81 7.59
C GLU A 208 -17.08 -11.37 8.76
N PHE A 209 -16.51 -11.13 9.94
CA PHE A 209 -17.26 -10.89 11.18
C PHE A 209 -16.85 -9.59 11.88
N SER A 210 -17.83 -8.89 12.42
CA SER A 210 -17.72 -7.76 13.35
C SER A 210 -17.38 -6.40 12.73
N ASN A 211 -18.42 -5.68 12.36
CA ASN A 211 -18.31 -4.26 11.94
C ASN A 211 -17.55 -3.39 12.95
N GLU A 212 -17.70 -3.67 14.26
CA GLU A 212 -16.99 -2.92 15.34
C GLU A 212 -15.46 -3.02 15.22
N LEU A 213 -14.91 -4.20 14.94
CA LEU A 213 -13.46 -4.37 14.76
C LEU A 213 -12.98 -3.76 13.44
N LEU A 214 -13.80 -3.81 12.39
CA LEU A 214 -13.48 -3.19 11.09
C LEU A 214 -13.44 -1.67 11.19
N ASP A 215 -14.37 -1.06 11.95
CA ASP A 215 -14.36 0.39 12.23
C ASP A 215 -13.10 0.80 13.02
N GLN A 216 -12.70 -0.01 14.01
CA GLN A 216 -11.44 0.22 14.71
C GLN A 216 -10.22 0.08 13.80
N CYS A 217 -10.21 -0.91 12.90
CA CYS A 217 -9.15 -1.06 11.88
C CYS A 217 -9.10 0.15 10.95
N ALA A 218 -10.23 0.61 10.44
CA ALA A 218 -10.30 1.80 9.58
C ALA A 218 -9.79 3.05 10.30
N THR A 219 -10.16 3.23 11.57
CA THR A 219 -9.67 4.34 12.40
C THR A 219 -8.16 4.30 12.56
N GLN A 220 -7.57 3.15 12.87
CA GLN A 220 -6.11 2.99 13.00
C GLN A 220 -5.39 3.22 11.66
N LEU A 221 -5.95 2.72 10.57
CA LEU A 221 -5.41 2.96 9.23
C LEU A 221 -5.50 4.45 8.83
N GLY A 222 -6.55 5.14 9.25
CA GLY A 222 -6.67 6.59 9.11
C GLY A 222 -5.56 7.35 9.83
N GLU A 223 -5.18 6.93 11.05
CA GLU A 223 -4.03 7.48 11.77
C GLU A 223 -2.70 7.23 11.01
N PHE A 224 -2.53 6.06 10.40
CA PHE A 224 -1.36 5.79 9.56
C PHE A 224 -1.36 6.63 8.28
N ALA A 225 -2.50 6.84 7.64
CA ALA A 225 -2.63 7.69 6.45
C ALA A 225 -2.29 9.16 6.74
N ARG A 226 -2.55 9.64 7.97
CA ARG A 226 -2.17 11.00 8.44
C ARG A 226 -0.70 11.13 8.81
N ASN A 227 0.04 10.01 8.98
CA ASN A 227 1.43 10.06 9.41
C ASN A 227 2.35 10.53 8.27
N THR A 228 2.70 11.81 8.28
CA THR A 228 3.60 12.42 7.29
C THR A 228 5.09 12.17 7.60
N LYS A 229 5.43 11.76 8.83
CA LYS A 229 6.81 11.54 9.27
C LYS A 229 7.40 10.21 8.80
N GLU A 230 6.55 9.21 8.59
CA GLU A 230 6.94 7.85 8.22
C GLU A 230 6.26 7.43 6.90
N PRO A 231 6.85 7.76 5.73
CA PRO A 231 6.23 7.50 4.42
C PRO A 231 5.86 6.04 4.19
N ASN A 232 6.68 5.11 4.68
CA ASN A 232 6.42 3.67 4.56
C ASN A 232 5.15 3.24 5.32
N VAL A 233 4.96 3.76 6.54
CA VAL A 233 3.76 3.47 7.35
C VAL A 233 2.53 4.08 6.69
N ARG A 234 2.65 5.31 6.18
CA ARG A 234 1.60 5.98 5.42
C ARG A 234 1.19 5.18 4.18
N TYR A 235 2.16 4.76 3.38
CA TYR A 235 1.92 3.92 2.19
C TYR A 235 1.23 2.60 2.53
N LEU A 236 1.70 1.88 3.57
CA LEU A 236 1.10 0.62 4.01
C LEU A 236 -0.33 0.83 4.54
N GLY A 237 -0.57 1.92 5.27
CA GLY A 237 -1.90 2.30 5.74
C GLY A 237 -2.88 2.51 4.59
N LEU A 238 -2.51 3.34 3.61
CA LEU A 238 -3.31 3.55 2.40
C LEU A 238 -3.51 2.25 1.61
N SER A 239 -2.48 1.41 1.51
CA SER A 239 -2.57 0.12 0.83
C SER A 239 -3.55 -0.85 1.51
N ALA A 240 -3.61 -0.84 2.84
CA ALA A 240 -4.58 -1.63 3.59
C ALA A 240 -6.01 -1.06 3.46
N LEU A 241 -6.16 0.27 3.44
CA LEU A 241 -7.46 0.92 3.19
C LEU A 241 -8.02 0.59 1.80
N VAL A 242 -7.18 0.45 0.77
CA VAL A 242 -7.64 0.01 -0.57
C VAL A 242 -8.31 -1.37 -0.48
N ARG A 243 -7.74 -2.30 0.30
CA ARG A 243 -8.34 -3.63 0.48
C ARG A 243 -9.66 -3.57 1.24
N LEU A 244 -9.75 -2.72 2.28
CA LEU A 244 -11.02 -2.48 2.97
C LEU A 244 -12.07 -1.88 2.05
N ALA A 245 -11.72 -0.90 1.23
CA ALA A 245 -12.64 -0.24 0.30
C ALA A 245 -13.11 -1.16 -0.84
N SER A 246 -12.44 -2.30 -1.06
CA SER A 246 -12.81 -3.24 -2.14
C SER A 246 -14.02 -4.12 -1.80
N SER A 247 -14.44 -4.19 -0.53
CA SER A 247 -15.64 -4.92 -0.10
C SER A 247 -16.76 -3.94 0.26
N PRO A 248 -18.00 -4.18 -0.19
CA PRO A 248 -19.14 -3.34 0.15
C PRO A 248 -19.38 -3.21 1.66
N ASP A 249 -19.16 -4.29 2.40
CA ASP A 249 -19.40 -4.36 3.85
C ASP A 249 -18.46 -3.47 4.65
N THR A 250 -17.24 -3.24 4.13
CA THR A 250 -16.20 -2.45 4.80
C THR A 250 -16.04 -1.04 4.23
N LEU A 251 -16.66 -0.77 3.09
CA LEU A 251 -16.59 0.52 2.40
C LEU A 251 -17.08 1.68 3.28
N GLU A 252 -18.18 1.46 4.02
CA GLU A 252 -18.75 2.49 4.91
C GLU A 252 -17.76 2.95 5.99
N ALA A 253 -16.90 2.06 6.49
CA ALA A 253 -15.86 2.40 7.47
C ALA A 253 -14.73 3.26 6.86
N VAL A 254 -14.52 3.23 5.55
CA VAL A 254 -13.47 3.98 4.86
C VAL A 254 -13.95 5.37 4.41
N LYS A 255 -15.23 5.55 4.08
CA LYS A 255 -15.80 6.82 3.58
C LYS A 255 -15.46 8.05 4.42
N PRO A 256 -15.50 8.00 5.78
CA PRO A 256 -15.16 9.15 6.62
C PRO A 256 -13.71 9.64 6.48
N LEU A 257 -12.84 8.83 5.90
CA LEU A 257 -11.42 9.16 5.70
C LEU A 257 -11.13 9.92 4.40
N ARG A 258 -12.14 10.27 3.58
CA ARG A 258 -11.99 10.92 2.27
C ARG A 258 -11.05 12.12 2.32
N GLU A 259 -11.26 13.05 3.24
CA GLU A 259 -10.43 14.27 3.36
C GLU A 259 -8.95 13.93 3.62
N THR A 260 -8.68 12.94 4.49
CA THR A 260 -7.33 12.46 4.77
C THR A 260 -6.67 11.85 3.52
N ILE A 261 -7.46 11.17 2.69
CA ILE A 261 -6.98 10.52 1.47
C ILE A 261 -6.71 11.58 0.38
N VAL A 262 -7.57 12.58 0.25
CA VAL A 262 -7.37 13.73 -0.66
C VAL A 262 -6.12 14.52 -0.27
N GLU A 263 -5.89 14.73 1.03
CA GLU A 263 -4.64 15.34 1.50
C GLU A 263 -3.41 14.46 1.16
N ALA A 264 -3.54 13.14 1.26
CA ALA A 264 -2.47 12.23 0.89
C ALA A 264 -2.19 12.21 -0.63
N LEU A 265 -3.18 12.51 -1.47
CA LEU A 265 -3.00 12.71 -2.91
C LEU A 265 -2.03 13.89 -3.21
N ARG A 266 -1.93 14.88 -2.31
CA ARG A 266 -1.02 16.03 -2.44
C ARG A 266 0.38 15.79 -1.87
N SER A 267 0.72 14.55 -1.49
CA SER A 267 2.03 14.17 -0.95
C SER A 267 3.16 14.43 -1.95
N ALA A 268 4.37 14.69 -1.44
CA ALA A 268 5.57 14.78 -2.28
C ALA A 268 5.97 13.41 -2.89
N ASP A 269 5.61 12.31 -2.22
CA ASP A 269 5.94 10.95 -2.67
C ASP A 269 4.90 10.44 -3.69
N VAL A 270 5.38 10.12 -4.90
CA VAL A 270 4.57 9.59 -6.02
C VAL A 270 3.84 8.30 -5.65
N SER A 271 4.49 7.41 -4.89
CA SER A 271 3.90 6.13 -4.50
C SER A 271 2.69 6.33 -3.58
N ILE A 272 2.76 7.33 -2.69
CA ILE A 272 1.66 7.74 -1.82
C ILE A 272 0.54 8.35 -2.65
N ARG A 273 0.85 9.26 -3.62
CA ARG A 273 -0.15 9.86 -4.51
C ARG A 273 -0.89 8.79 -5.34
N LYS A 274 -0.15 7.87 -5.99
CA LYS A 274 -0.76 6.76 -6.74
C LYS A 274 -1.64 5.87 -5.87
N ARG A 275 -1.22 5.59 -4.63
CA ARG A 275 -2.00 4.78 -3.70
C ARG A 275 -3.27 5.51 -3.25
N SER A 276 -3.18 6.82 -3.01
CA SER A 276 -4.34 7.66 -2.66
C SER A 276 -5.35 7.74 -3.79
N LEU A 277 -4.89 7.93 -5.04
CA LEU A 277 -5.73 7.90 -6.23
C LEU A 277 -6.45 6.54 -6.39
N GLY A 278 -5.70 5.43 -6.19
CA GLY A 278 -6.28 4.09 -6.20
C GLY A 278 -7.34 3.89 -5.12
N LEU A 279 -7.14 4.47 -3.94
CA LEU A 279 -8.10 4.39 -2.84
C LEU A 279 -9.35 5.24 -3.09
N LEU A 280 -9.21 6.48 -3.58
CA LEU A 280 -10.35 7.31 -3.99
C LEU A 280 -11.21 6.61 -5.05
N PHE A 281 -10.55 5.96 -6.01
CA PHE A 281 -11.25 5.15 -7.02
C PHE A 281 -12.00 3.95 -6.41
N ALA A 282 -11.37 3.21 -5.49
CA ALA A 282 -11.97 2.03 -4.87
C ALA A 282 -13.14 2.37 -3.93
N MET A 283 -13.07 3.52 -3.24
CA MET A 283 -14.12 3.94 -2.30
C MET A 283 -15.30 4.70 -2.95
N CYS A 284 -15.25 4.89 -4.28
CA CYS A 284 -16.27 5.62 -5.00
C CYS A 284 -17.54 4.78 -5.17
N ASP A 285 -18.68 5.35 -4.81
CA ASP A 285 -20.03 4.79 -5.01
C ASP A 285 -21.02 5.86 -5.50
N HIS A 286 -22.29 5.47 -5.67
CA HIS A 286 -23.35 6.39 -6.13
C HIS A 286 -23.57 7.61 -5.23
N THR A 287 -23.20 7.54 -3.96
CA THR A 287 -23.44 8.62 -2.98
C THR A 287 -22.36 9.68 -3.00
N ASN A 288 -21.09 9.30 -3.28
CA ASN A 288 -19.92 10.15 -3.17
C ASN A 288 -19.20 10.42 -4.50
N ALA A 289 -19.68 9.82 -5.62
CA ALA A 289 -18.99 9.91 -6.92
C ALA A 289 -18.75 11.36 -7.38
N ARG A 290 -19.76 12.23 -7.23
CA ARG A 290 -19.62 13.64 -7.66
C ARG A 290 -18.58 14.41 -6.85
N GLU A 291 -18.49 14.12 -5.56
CA GLU A 291 -17.51 14.75 -4.66
C GLU A 291 -16.09 14.26 -4.98
N ILE A 292 -15.91 12.94 -5.13
CA ILE A 292 -14.60 12.35 -5.46
C ILE A 292 -14.11 12.84 -6.82
N VAL A 293 -14.97 12.83 -7.85
CA VAL A 293 -14.62 13.35 -9.17
C VAL A 293 -14.28 14.84 -9.09
N GLY A 294 -15.03 15.62 -8.28
CA GLY A 294 -14.72 17.02 -8.01
C GLY A 294 -13.35 17.23 -7.36
N ASP A 295 -12.99 16.43 -6.36
CA ASP A 295 -11.66 16.46 -5.72
C ASP A 295 -10.53 16.13 -6.73
N LEU A 296 -10.77 15.17 -7.63
CA LEU A 296 -9.81 14.80 -8.68
C LEU A 296 -9.65 15.91 -9.74
N LEU A 297 -10.75 16.53 -10.15
CA LEU A 297 -10.72 17.68 -11.07
C LEU A 297 -9.97 18.86 -10.46
N GLN A 298 -10.22 19.16 -9.18
CA GLN A 298 -9.51 20.21 -8.47
C GLN A 298 -8.02 19.91 -8.32
N TYR A 299 -7.66 18.65 -8.10
CA TYR A 299 -6.25 18.26 -8.07
C TYR A 299 -5.53 18.53 -9.38
N VAL A 300 -6.19 18.29 -10.52
CA VAL A 300 -5.66 18.64 -11.86
C VAL A 300 -5.45 20.16 -12.01
N GLU A 301 -6.37 20.97 -11.46
CA GLU A 301 -6.24 22.42 -11.49
C GLU A 301 -5.10 22.95 -10.61
N ASP A 302 -4.88 22.31 -9.45
CA ASP A 302 -3.86 22.70 -8.47
C ASP A 302 -2.45 22.25 -8.88
N ARG A 303 -2.33 21.16 -9.68
CA ARG A 303 -1.09 20.49 -10.03
C ARG A 303 -1.04 20.05 -11.49
N ASP A 304 -0.90 20.99 -12.38
CA ASP A 304 -0.76 20.77 -13.81
C ASP A 304 0.61 20.21 -14.23
N ASP A 305 1.58 20.18 -13.32
CA ASP A 305 2.95 19.68 -13.50
C ASP A 305 3.19 18.22 -13.06
N ASP A 306 2.16 17.51 -12.54
CA ASP A 306 2.30 16.15 -12.01
C ASP A 306 2.05 15.06 -13.09
N TYR A 307 2.90 15.04 -14.12
CA TYR A 307 2.78 14.11 -15.25
C TYR A 307 2.80 12.62 -14.84
N GLU A 308 3.39 12.28 -13.69
CA GLU A 308 3.56 10.89 -13.25
C GLU A 308 2.25 10.18 -12.88
N ILE A 309 1.20 10.93 -12.54
CA ILE A 309 -0.10 10.37 -12.19
C ILE A 309 -1.25 10.88 -13.07
N GLN A 310 -1.01 11.87 -13.91
CA GLN A 310 -2.06 12.51 -14.71
C GLN A 310 -2.78 11.51 -15.62
N GLU A 311 -2.06 10.66 -16.34
CA GLU A 311 -2.66 9.64 -17.22
C GLU A 311 -3.59 8.69 -16.43
N GLU A 312 -3.10 8.15 -15.30
CA GLU A 312 -3.89 7.27 -14.44
C GLU A 312 -5.09 8.01 -13.82
N LEU A 313 -4.92 9.29 -13.48
CA LEU A 313 -5.97 10.13 -12.90
C LEU A 313 -7.07 10.41 -13.93
N VAL A 314 -6.72 10.80 -15.16
CA VAL A 314 -7.68 11.02 -16.25
C VAL A 314 -8.48 9.75 -16.49
N LEU A 315 -7.80 8.62 -16.67
CA LEU A 315 -8.48 7.33 -16.91
C LEU A 315 -9.45 6.99 -15.79
N LYS A 316 -9.03 7.07 -14.53
CA LYS A 316 -9.89 6.78 -13.38
C LYS A 316 -11.05 7.75 -13.24
N CYS A 317 -10.80 9.05 -13.42
CA CYS A 317 -11.83 10.07 -13.38
C CYS A 317 -12.90 9.85 -14.46
N MET A 318 -12.50 9.53 -15.68
CA MET A 318 -13.41 9.25 -16.79
C MET A 318 -14.23 7.99 -16.55
N ILE A 319 -13.60 6.91 -16.04
CA ILE A 319 -14.32 5.67 -15.68
C ILE A 319 -15.36 5.94 -14.59
N LEU A 320 -15.01 6.70 -13.54
CA LEU A 320 -15.95 7.04 -12.46
C LEU A 320 -17.10 7.91 -12.97
N ALA A 321 -16.79 8.94 -13.76
CA ALA A 321 -17.78 9.83 -14.33
C ALA A 321 -18.75 9.07 -15.24
N GLU A 322 -18.28 8.16 -16.08
CA GLU A 322 -19.12 7.34 -16.95
C GLU A 322 -19.97 6.36 -16.14
N ARG A 323 -19.36 5.64 -15.18
CA ARG A 323 -20.04 4.63 -14.35
C ARG A 323 -21.19 5.19 -13.53
N PHE A 324 -21.03 6.41 -13.00
CA PHE A 324 -22.02 7.02 -12.09
C PHE A 324 -22.86 8.12 -12.74
N SER A 325 -22.84 8.23 -14.07
CA SER A 325 -23.63 9.21 -14.84
C SER A 325 -24.95 8.68 -15.41
N GLU A 326 -25.41 7.50 -15.01
CA GLU A 326 -26.61 6.84 -15.58
C GLU A 326 -27.82 7.76 -15.63
N ASN A 327 -28.05 8.57 -14.59
CA ASN A 327 -29.17 9.49 -14.48
C ASN A 327 -28.85 10.93 -14.91
N ASP A 328 -27.58 11.26 -15.23
CA ASP A 328 -27.14 12.60 -15.60
C ASP A 328 -25.91 12.54 -16.51
N ARG A 329 -26.10 12.16 -17.74
CA ARG A 329 -25.03 12.09 -18.75
C ARG A 329 -24.43 13.45 -19.09
N LEU A 330 -25.14 14.55 -18.81
CA LEU A 330 -24.58 15.90 -18.97
C LEU A 330 -23.45 16.15 -17.99
N TRP A 331 -23.53 15.60 -16.77
CA TRP A 331 -22.42 15.65 -15.82
C TRP A 331 -21.16 14.95 -16.36
N TYR A 332 -21.30 13.74 -16.95
CA TYR A 332 -20.19 13.07 -17.64
C TYR A 332 -19.56 13.98 -18.73
N ALA A 333 -20.40 14.56 -19.59
CA ALA A 333 -19.93 15.45 -20.66
C ALA A 333 -19.19 16.67 -20.08
N SER A 334 -19.68 17.23 -18.97
CA SER A 334 -19.03 18.33 -18.27
C SER A 334 -17.64 17.95 -17.71
N VAL A 335 -17.51 16.78 -17.09
CA VAL A 335 -16.24 16.25 -16.57
C VAL A 335 -15.25 16.01 -17.71
N ALA A 336 -15.69 15.34 -18.79
CA ALA A 336 -14.85 15.05 -19.94
C ALA A 336 -14.32 16.33 -20.61
N MET A 337 -15.20 17.32 -20.83
CA MET A 337 -14.79 18.61 -21.39
C MET A 337 -13.84 19.39 -20.46
N GLN A 338 -14.03 19.28 -19.15
CA GLN A 338 -13.14 19.93 -18.18
C GLN A 338 -11.74 19.29 -18.19
N MET A 339 -11.66 17.97 -18.27
CA MET A 339 -10.39 17.26 -18.41
C MET A 339 -9.68 17.64 -19.72
N ILE A 340 -10.42 17.63 -20.86
CA ILE A 340 -9.88 18.04 -22.14
C ILE A 340 -9.36 19.48 -22.09
N ASP A 341 -10.11 20.41 -21.51
CA ASP A 341 -9.75 21.82 -21.38
C ASP A 341 -8.49 22.07 -20.55
N LYS A 342 -8.22 21.22 -19.56
CA LYS A 342 -7.09 21.40 -18.63
C LYS A 342 -5.82 20.69 -19.04
N LEU A 343 -5.92 19.51 -19.61
CA LEU A 343 -4.78 18.62 -19.87
C LEU A 343 -4.50 18.39 -21.36
N GLY A 344 -5.36 18.91 -22.25
CA GLY A 344 -5.20 18.71 -23.69
C GLY A 344 -3.99 19.44 -24.31
N ASP A 345 -3.27 20.31 -23.59
CA ASP A 345 -2.19 21.21 -24.10
C ASP A 345 -0.79 20.83 -23.60
N GLY A 346 -0.64 19.70 -22.95
CA GLY A 346 0.68 19.26 -22.48
C GLY A 346 1.57 18.80 -23.62
N ASP A 347 2.90 19.01 -23.50
CA ASP A 347 3.92 18.41 -24.35
C ASP A 347 3.90 16.86 -24.33
N TYR A 348 3.05 16.28 -23.49
CA TYR A 348 2.81 14.86 -23.32
C TYR A 348 1.36 14.55 -23.68
N ASP A 349 1.13 13.52 -24.47
CA ASP A 349 -0.20 12.96 -24.81
C ASP A 349 -0.86 12.30 -23.56
N VAL A 350 -1.15 13.11 -22.54
CA VAL A 350 -1.78 12.65 -21.29
C VAL A 350 -3.22 12.22 -21.52
N ILE A 351 -3.91 12.88 -22.46
CA ILE A 351 -5.28 12.53 -22.84
C ILE A 351 -5.24 11.82 -24.19
N SER A 352 -5.61 10.54 -24.19
CA SER A 352 -5.81 9.76 -25.41
C SER A 352 -6.98 10.31 -26.23
N ASP A 353 -6.88 10.23 -27.54
CA ASP A 353 -7.98 10.52 -28.48
C ASP A 353 -9.28 9.75 -28.12
N ASP A 354 -9.17 8.63 -27.43
CA ASP A 354 -10.31 7.84 -26.96
C ASP A 354 -11.26 8.62 -26.03
N VAL A 355 -10.74 9.58 -25.25
CA VAL A 355 -11.55 10.39 -24.31
C VAL A 355 -12.52 11.27 -25.09
N TRP A 356 -12.05 11.99 -26.11
CA TRP A 356 -12.95 12.84 -26.89
C TRP A 356 -13.83 12.04 -27.84
N PHE A 357 -13.36 10.94 -28.43
CA PHE A 357 -14.19 10.01 -29.21
C PHE A 357 -15.33 9.45 -28.35
N ARG A 358 -15.05 9.05 -27.11
CA ARG A 358 -16.06 8.55 -26.19
C ARG A 358 -17.05 9.64 -25.81
N LEU A 359 -16.60 10.86 -25.56
CA LEU A 359 -17.45 12.01 -25.31
C LEU A 359 -18.41 12.26 -26.48
N VAL A 360 -17.90 12.32 -27.70
CA VAL A 360 -18.70 12.50 -28.93
C VAL A 360 -19.71 11.35 -29.06
N GLN A 361 -19.30 10.11 -28.86
CA GLN A 361 -20.18 8.94 -28.92
C GLN A 361 -21.36 9.04 -27.93
N VAL A 362 -21.06 9.41 -26.68
CA VAL A 362 -22.09 9.56 -25.64
C VAL A 362 -23.08 10.67 -26.01
N VAL A 363 -22.59 11.82 -26.47
CA VAL A 363 -23.45 12.95 -26.85
C VAL A 363 -24.27 12.62 -28.11
N THR A 364 -23.67 11.98 -29.12
CA THR A 364 -24.36 11.63 -30.38
C THR A 364 -25.48 10.63 -30.14
N ASN A 365 -25.26 9.67 -29.23
CA ASN A 365 -26.24 8.61 -28.95
C ASN A 365 -27.46 9.09 -28.10
N ASP A 366 -27.37 10.28 -27.50
CA ASP A 366 -28.42 10.81 -26.65
C ASP A 366 -28.88 12.20 -27.14
N PRO A 367 -29.99 12.29 -27.91
CA PRO A 367 -30.48 13.57 -28.43
C PRO A 367 -30.80 14.63 -27.37
N SER A 368 -31.07 14.20 -26.12
CA SER A 368 -31.34 15.13 -25.01
C SER A 368 -30.09 15.92 -24.60
N LEU A 369 -28.89 15.42 -24.93
CA LEU A 369 -27.63 16.06 -24.62
C LEU A 369 -27.15 17.05 -25.69
N HIS A 370 -27.66 17.00 -26.89
CA HIS A 370 -27.18 17.81 -28.04
C HIS A 370 -27.06 19.30 -27.68
N ALA A 371 -28.18 19.95 -27.36
CA ALA A 371 -28.19 21.37 -27.03
C ALA A 371 -27.46 21.72 -25.72
N PRO A 372 -27.59 20.95 -24.61
CA PRO A 372 -26.83 21.20 -23.41
C PRO A 372 -25.31 21.06 -23.61
N ALA A 373 -24.84 20.03 -24.33
CA ALA A 373 -23.43 19.80 -24.59
C ALA A 373 -22.84 20.89 -25.53
N ALA A 374 -23.58 21.31 -26.56
CA ALA A 374 -23.17 22.43 -27.40
C ALA A 374 -23.01 23.74 -26.60
N LYS A 375 -23.94 24.03 -25.68
CA LYS A 375 -23.86 25.20 -24.79
C LYS A 375 -22.64 25.09 -23.85
N LEU A 376 -22.38 23.91 -23.33
CA LEU A 376 -21.22 23.66 -22.47
C LEU A 376 -19.91 23.88 -23.23
N ALA A 377 -19.80 23.33 -24.45
CA ALA A 377 -18.65 23.50 -25.32
C ALA A 377 -18.40 24.98 -25.66
N LEU A 378 -19.45 25.71 -26.03
CA LEU A 378 -19.38 27.16 -26.29
C LEU A 378 -18.96 27.93 -25.04
N GLY A 379 -19.52 27.59 -23.88
CA GLY A 379 -19.15 28.21 -22.60
C GLY A 379 -17.67 28.03 -22.25
N ARG A 380 -17.10 26.87 -22.50
CA ARG A 380 -15.67 26.58 -22.30
C ARG A 380 -14.79 27.37 -23.27
N LEU A 381 -15.12 27.42 -24.56
CA LEU A 381 -14.40 28.21 -25.55
C LEU A 381 -14.44 29.71 -25.23
N LEU A 382 -15.58 30.26 -24.86
CA LEU A 382 -15.76 31.68 -24.55
C LEU A 382 -15.24 32.05 -23.17
N GLY A 383 -15.32 31.13 -22.19
CA GLY A 383 -14.82 31.32 -20.82
C GLY A 383 -13.29 31.48 -20.80
N GLY A 384 -12.58 30.66 -21.54
CA GLY A 384 -11.15 30.81 -21.74
C GLY A 384 -10.79 32.14 -22.41
N ALA A 385 -11.55 32.58 -23.43
CA ALA A 385 -11.36 33.85 -24.11
C ALA A 385 -11.65 35.10 -23.21
N LYS A 386 -12.66 35.03 -22.33
CA LYS A 386 -12.97 36.10 -21.38
C LYS A 386 -11.92 36.23 -20.27
N ALA A 387 -11.46 35.11 -19.72
CA ALA A 387 -10.40 35.11 -18.71
C ALA A 387 -9.07 35.66 -19.26
N ALA A 388 -8.75 35.32 -20.52
CA ALA A 388 -7.59 35.90 -21.22
C ALA A 388 -7.75 37.39 -21.50
N ALA A 389 -8.95 37.86 -21.86
CA ALA A 389 -9.23 39.29 -22.10
C ALA A 389 -9.25 40.15 -20.83
N GLU A 390 -9.71 39.63 -19.70
CA GLU A 390 -9.69 40.30 -18.41
C GLU A 390 -8.28 40.43 -17.85
N LYS A 391 -7.45 39.38 -17.96
CA LYS A 391 -6.03 39.41 -17.57
C LYS A 391 -5.19 40.37 -18.44
N ASN A 392 -5.48 40.50 -19.73
CA ASN A 392 -4.85 41.48 -20.61
C ASN A 392 -5.26 42.93 -20.25
N LYS A 393 -6.45 43.17 -19.71
CA LYS A 393 -6.86 44.46 -19.21
C LYS A 393 -6.15 44.86 -17.90
N GLU A 394 -5.94 43.90 -17.00
CA GLU A 394 -5.18 44.12 -15.77
C GLU A 394 -3.69 44.40 -16.04
N ASN A 395 -3.06 43.67 -16.95
CA ASN A 395 -1.66 43.90 -17.33
C ASN A 395 -1.43 45.24 -18.10
N ASN A 396 -2.37 45.66 -18.91
CA ASN A 396 -2.29 46.96 -19.60
C ASN A 396 -2.63 48.16 -18.69
N GLY A 397 -3.32 47.92 -17.56
CA GLY A 397 -3.58 48.96 -16.56
C GLY A 397 -2.40 49.27 -15.64
N MET A 398 -1.38 48.42 -15.61
CA MET A 398 -0.23 48.51 -14.69
C MET A 398 1.04 49.10 -15.32
N ASN A 399 1.05 49.38 -16.62
CA ASN A 399 2.20 49.92 -17.35
C ASN A 399 2.10 51.45 -17.61
N GLY A 400 1.30 52.18 -16.87
CA GLY A 400 1.25 53.65 -16.91
C GLY A 400 1.58 54.26 -15.56
N TYR A 401 2.76 54.82 -15.47
CA TYR A 401 3.41 55.63 -14.42
C TYR A 401 4.56 54.96 -13.67
N ASP A 402 5.75 55.35 -13.96
CA ASP A 402 6.72 56.18 -13.35
C ASP A 402 8.14 55.93 -13.88
N ASN A 403 8.54 56.80 -14.78
CA ASN A 403 9.93 57.21 -14.97
C ASN A 403 10.13 58.51 -14.16
N VAL A 404 10.82 58.45 -13.02
CA VAL A 404 11.54 59.62 -12.47
C VAL A 404 12.78 59.16 -11.70
N LEU A 405 13.90 59.64 -12.17
CA LEU A 405 15.25 59.79 -11.69
C LEU A 405 15.50 59.82 -10.18
N GLY A 406 16.66 59.32 -9.78
CA GLY A 406 17.29 59.69 -8.50
C GLY A 406 18.52 58.84 -8.15
N ASP A 407 19.69 59.34 -8.55
CA ASP A 407 21.04 58.99 -8.07
C ASP A 407 21.19 59.05 -6.54
N THR A 408 22.03 58.24 -5.93
CA THR A 408 23.29 58.56 -5.26
C THR A 408 23.74 57.52 -4.23
N ASN A 409 24.95 57.07 -4.43
CA ASN A 409 26.12 56.85 -3.53
C ASN A 409 25.99 56.51 -2.02
N GLY A 410 26.85 55.58 -1.63
CA GLY A 410 27.54 55.57 -0.30
C GLY A 410 27.68 54.12 0.25
N SER A 411 28.73 53.46 0.06
CA SER A 411 30.05 53.26 0.72
C SER A 411 29.98 52.78 2.17
N SER A 412 30.74 51.74 2.39
CA SER A 412 31.68 51.44 3.51
C SER A 412 31.25 50.38 4.54
N THR A 413 32.02 49.35 4.56
CA THR A 413 33.05 48.84 5.52
C THR A 413 32.51 48.03 6.69
N ALA A 414 32.90 46.78 6.72
CA ALA A 414 34.03 46.11 7.40
C ALA A 414 33.71 45.46 8.76
N ASP A 415 34.29 44.29 8.89
CA ASP A 415 34.83 43.57 10.07
C ASP A 415 33.84 42.75 10.91
N GLY A 416 34.10 41.49 11.31
CA GLY A 416 35.30 40.73 11.52
C GLY A 416 34.98 39.59 12.48
N GLY A 417 35.69 38.51 12.38
CA GLY A 417 35.89 37.48 13.41
C GLY A 417 34.89 36.32 13.35
N GLY A 418 35.24 35.09 13.07
CA GLY A 418 36.38 34.28 13.40
C GLY A 418 36.06 33.28 14.50
N ALA A 419 35.90 32.00 14.19
CA ALA A 419 36.46 30.91 14.94
C ALA A 419 36.05 29.52 14.36
N ASP A 420 37.07 28.78 14.06
CA ASP A 420 37.14 27.39 13.63
C ASP A 420 36.53 26.39 14.60
N VAL A 421 35.94 25.29 14.11
CA VAL A 421 36.16 23.92 14.62
C VAL A 421 36.01 22.88 13.49
N VAL A 422 37.13 22.46 13.02
CA VAL A 422 37.65 21.10 12.66
C VAL A 422 36.73 20.05 12.04
N ASP A 423 37.10 19.73 10.79
CA ASP A 423 36.92 18.53 10.00
C ASP A 423 37.02 17.19 10.73
N PHE A 424 36.24 16.19 10.29
CA PHE A 424 36.73 14.81 10.09
C PHE A 424 35.84 13.98 9.14
N PHE A 425 36.51 13.38 8.12
CA PHE A 425 36.05 12.40 7.11
C PHE A 425 35.12 12.93 6.00
N GLY A 426 35.48 12.85 4.75
CA GLY A 426 36.39 12.06 3.94
C GLY A 426 35.77 11.97 2.52
N GLN A 427 36.51 12.41 1.56
CA GLN A 427 36.32 12.53 0.12
C GLN A 427 35.39 11.51 -0.58
N ALA A 428 34.47 12.02 -1.40
CA ALA A 428 34.15 11.50 -2.72
C ALA A 428 33.63 12.62 -3.63
N SER A 429 34.29 12.75 -4.73
CA SER A 429 34.23 13.66 -5.89
C SER A 429 32.90 14.39 -6.14
N ALA A 430 32.98 15.70 -6.10
CA ALA A 430 31.96 16.63 -6.53
C ALA A 430 32.08 16.94 -8.02
N THR A 431 31.03 16.66 -8.77
CA THR A 431 30.75 17.35 -10.04
C THR A 431 29.90 18.56 -9.69
N GLN A 432 30.48 19.75 -9.83
CA GLN A 432 29.83 21.02 -9.66
C GLN A 432 28.65 21.14 -10.65
N ARG A 433 27.42 21.11 -10.15
CA ARG A 433 26.28 21.78 -10.79
C ARG A 433 25.98 23.05 -9.99
N GLN A 434 26.18 24.18 -10.65
CA GLN A 434 25.82 25.50 -10.16
C GLN A 434 24.34 25.49 -9.76
N GLN A 435 24.04 25.67 -8.48
CA GLN A 435 22.72 26.00 -7.98
C GLN A 435 22.43 27.45 -8.37
N GLN A 436 21.60 27.64 -9.37
CA GLN A 436 20.88 28.89 -9.56
C GLN A 436 19.81 28.99 -8.47
N ALA A 437 19.79 30.10 -7.77
CA ALA A 437 18.75 30.46 -6.80
C ALA A 437 17.36 30.38 -7.46
N PRO A 438 16.30 29.99 -6.71
CA PRO A 438 14.95 29.98 -7.25
C PRO A 438 14.52 31.42 -7.54
N GLN A 439 14.46 31.76 -8.82
CA GLN A 439 13.75 32.94 -9.28
C GLN A 439 12.27 32.72 -8.95
N SER A 440 11.66 33.70 -8.27
CA SER A 440 10.23 33.77 -8.06
C SER A 440 9.50 33.50 -9.39
N GLN A 441 8.91 32.34 -9.54
CA GLN A 441 8.08 32.02 -10.69
C GLN A 441 6.80 32.85 -10.59
N GLY A 442 6.79 33.95 -11.33
CA GLY A 442 5.55 34.63 -11.66
C GLY A 442 4.63 33.62 -12.36
N VAL A 443 3.38 33.57 -11.92
CA VAL A 443 2.31 32.80 -12.52
C VAL A 443 2.34 33.03 -14.04
N ARG A 444 2.80 32.04 -14.80
CA ARG A 444 2.73 32.09 -16.27
C ARG A 444 1.26 31.98 -16.65
N VAL A 445 0.69 33.12 -17.02
CA VAL A 445 -0.60 33.16 -17.71
C VAL A 445 -0.38 32.49 -19.06
N ARG A 446 -1.02 31.34 -19.29
CA ARG A 446 -1.01 30.71 -20.61
C ARG A 446 -1.76 31.61 -21.59
N GLU A 447 -1.05 32.25 -22.48
CA GLU A 447 -1.56 32.90 -23.70
C GLU A 447 -1.69 31.84 -24.82
N THR A 448 -2.29 30.70 -24.55
CA THR A 448 -2.44 29.68 -25.56
C THR A 448 -3.86 29.69 -26.11
N PRO A 449 -4.02 29.60 -27.45
CA PRO A 449 -5.33 29.37 -28.06
C PRO A 449 -5.92 28.05 -27.54
N PRO A 450 -7.25 27.87 -27.59
CA PRO A 450 -7.87 26.63 -27.16
C PRO A 450 -7.25 25.46 -27.92
N HIS A 451 -6.96 24.37 -27.21
CA HIS A 451 -6.29 23.17 -27.71
C HIS A 451 -6.92 22.59 -28.93
N ASP A 452 -6.15 21.93 -29.75
CA ASP A 452 -6.63 21.13 -30.89
C ASP A 452 -7.71 20.14 -30.48
N MET A 453 -7.54 19.46 -29.35
CA MET A 453 -8.53 18.49 -28.88
C MET A 453 -9.83 19.14 -28.38
N LEU A 454 -9.73 20.26 -27.68
CA LEU A 454 -10.92 21.07 -27.30
C LEU A 454 -11.59 21.66 -28.53
N LEU A 455 -10.82 22.17 -29.49
CA LEU A 455 -11.34 22.70 -30.75
C LEU A 455 -12.02 21.62 -31.59
N LYS A 456 -11.44 20.41 -31.67
CA LYS A 456 -12.04 19.26 -32.37
C LYS A 456 -13.36 18.85 -31.72
N SER A 457 -13.37 18.65 -30.39
CA SER A 457 -14.58 18.23 -29.66
C SER A 457 -15.68 19.30 -29.65
N ALA A 458 -15.31 20.55 -29.35
CA ALA A 458 -16.24 21.65 -29.34
C ALA A 458 -16.73 22.01 -30.76
N GLY A 459 -15.83 21.98 -31.75
CA GLY A 459 -16.15 22.21 -33.16
C GLY A 459 -17.16 21.19 -33.69
N TYR A 460 -16.96 19.91 -33.37
CA TYR A 460 -17.92 18.86 -33.70
C TYR A 460 -19.30 19.11 -33.05
N MET A 461 -19.31 19.36 -31.73
CA MET A 461 -20.57 19.56 -31.01
C MET A 461 -21.33 20.81 -31.47
N LEU A 462 -20.62 21.90 -31.76
CA LEU A 462 -21.24 23.12 -32.27
C LEU A 462 -21.67 22.98 -33.74
N GLY A 463 -20.91 22.24 -34.56
CA GLY A 463 -21.26 22.01 -35.95
C GLY A 463 -22.46 21.09 -36.12
N GLU A 464 -22.54 20.02 -35.34
CA GLU A 464 -23.63 19.04 -35.46
C GLU A 464 -24.89 19.39 -34.62
N PHE A 465 -24.72 20.03 -33.46
CA PHE A 465 -25.77 20.22 -32.47
C PHE A 465 -26.00 21.69 -32.06
N GLY A 466 -25.32 22.64 -32.65
CA GLY A 466 -25.32 24.05 -32.25
C GLY A 466 -26.45 24.92 -32.84
N TYR A 467 -27.56 24.34 -33.27
CA TYR A 467 -28.71 25.07 -33.84
C TYR A 467 -29.58 25.70 -32.80
#